data_0e716b8d1b2c785572dae0ca9efd275d
#
_entry.id   0e716b8d1b2c785572dae0ca9efd275d
#
_cell.length_a   1.000
_cell.length_b   1.000
_cell.length_c   1.000
_cell.angle_alpha   90.00
_cell.angle_beta   90.00
_cell.angle_gamma   90.00
#
_symmetry.space_group_name_H-M   'P 1'
#
loop_
_entity.id
_entity.type
_entity.pdbx_description
1 polymer ?
#
loop_
_entity_poly.entity_id
_entity_poly.type
_entity_poly.pdbx_seq_one_letter_code
_entity_poly.pdbx_strand_id
1 'polypeptide(L)'
;LKTQRVPVKKRARRKPVPLKRRIKIWRKRAQKVGGVIRATPPAVRTIVVLAVAAGLFLLSNLVYHIVRKPTEMLYPVSGVLKKSPAETWRDYGPLFRDYSTANISPELLAALAQTEGTGDPIAHTYWRWRLTWPPFEIYKPASSAVGMYQMTDGTFEDAARYCIRNHTVIDRDSDACWSETLYNRLLPSHAIELTAAHLDRSVAAILGRQGEQKATVQQKQDLAAITHLCGAGAARDFARHGFSLTAGQMCGDHSAELYVGRVTAMIRQFQRLSAGN
;
A
#
# COMPACT_ATOMS: atom_id res chain seq x y z
N LEU A 1 -44.49 42.52 -16.28
CA LEU A 1 -43.04 42.14 -16.43
C LEU A 1 -42.90 41.29 -17.67
N LYS A 2 -42.36 41.89 -18.79
CA LYS A 2 -42.06 41.18 -20.04
C LYS A 2 -40.67 40.55 -19.92
N THR A 3 -40.59 39.23 -19.83
CA THR A 3 -39.37 38.45 -19.87
C THR A 3 -38.76 38.46 -21.28
N GLN A 4 -37.66 39.16 -21.49
CA GLN A 4 -36.89 39.13 -22.75
C GLN A 4 -36.12 37.80 -22.80
N ARG A 5 -36.45 36.94 -23.77
CA ARG A 5 -35.69 35.71 -24.08
C ARG A 5 -34.42 36.07 -24.88
N VAL A 6 -33.25 35.84 -24.28
CA VAL A 6 -31.97 35.98 -24.96
C VAL A 6 -31.82 34.86 -26.00
N PRO A 7 -31.49 35.16 -27.28
CA PRO A 7 -31.36 34.14 -28.31
C PRO A 7 -30.07 33.32 -28.10
N VAL A 8 -30.23 32.01 -27.90
CA VAL A 8 -29.12 31.07 -27.83
C VAL A 8 -28.49 30.87 -29.21
N LYS A 9 -27.28 31.39 -29.42
CA LYS A 9 -26.51 31.19 -30.66
C LYS A 9 -26.23 29.68 -30.83
N LYS A 10 -26.85 29.03 -31.82
CA LYS A 10 -26.58 27.67 -32.23
C LYS A 10 -25.10 27.56 -32.68
N ARG A 11 -24.26 26.86 -31.90
CA ARG A 11 -22.89 26.50 -32.30
C ARG A 11 -22.93 25.68 -33.59
N ALA A 12 -22.44 26.24 -34.69
CA ALA A 12 -22.31 25.53 -35.95
C ALA A 12 -21.47 24.27 -35.78
N ARG A 13 -22.04 23.10 -36.06
CA ARG A 13 -21.31 21.80 -36.08
C ARG A 13 -20.20 21.88 -37.12
N ARG A 14 -18.94 21.95 -36.71
CA ARG A 14 -17.78 21.87 -37.61
C ARG A 14 -17.81 20.52 -38.32
N LYS A 15 -17.88 20.53 -39.66
CA LYS A 15 -17.84 19.31 -40.48
C LYS A 15 -16.55 18.54 -40.21
N PRO A 16 -16.59 17.20 -40.03
CA PRO A 16 -15.39 16.40 -39.80
C PRO A 16 -14.44 16.52 -40.98
N VAL A 17 -13.16 16.75 -40.67
CA VAL A 17 -12.09 16.86 -41.68
C VAL A 17 -11.91 15.49 -42.35
N PRO A 18 -12.01 15.39 -43.70
CA PRO A 18 -11.93 14.13 -44.41
C PRO A 18 -10.58 13.43 -44.16
N LEU A 19 -10.59 12.10 -44.04
CA LEU A 19 -9.45 11.25 -43.68
C LEU A 19 -8.22 11.53 -44.56
N LYS A 20 -8.41 11.73 -45.86
CA LYS A 20 -7.33 12.07 -46.81
C LYS A 20 -6.59 13.37 -46.43
N ARG A 21 -7.31 14.37 -45.92
CA ARG A 21 -6.72 15.65 -45.48
C ARG A 21 -5.94 15.48 -44.16
N ARG A 22 -6.42 14.62 -43.25
CA ARG A 22 -5.70 14.28 -42.02
C ARG A 22 -4.39 13.56 -42.31
N ILE A 23 -4.39 12.56 -43.22
CA ILE A 23 -3.18 11.84 -43.65
C ILE A 23 -2.17 12.79 -44.32
N LYS A 24 -2.62 13.73 -45.16
CA LYS A 24 -1.72 14.70 -45.80
C LYS A 24 -1.06 15.64 -44.78
N ILE A 25 -1.82 16.06 -43.74
CA ILE A 25 -1.28 16.89 -42.65
C ILE A 25 -0.24 16.09 -41.85
N TRP A 26 -0.54 14.83 -41.54
CA TRP A 26 0.39 13.94 -40.81
C TRP A 26 1.69 13.70 -41.60
N ARG A 27 1.62 13.45 -42.91
CA ARG A 27 2.79 13.30 -43.78
C ARG A 27 3.65 14.57 -43.81
N LYS A 28 3.05 15.75 -43.93
CA LYS A 28 3.80 17.01 -43.86
C LYS A 28 4.46 17.25 -42.52
N ARG A 29 3.77 16.91 -41.41
CA ARG A 29 4.37 16.99 -40.07
C ARG A 29 5.54 16.00 -39.93
N ALA A 30 5.38 14.76 -40.36
CA ALA A 30 6.45 13.74 -40.32
C ALA A 30 7.68 14.16 -41.14
N GLN A 31 7.49 14.75 -42.35
CA GLN A 31 8.56 15.27 -43.16
C GLN A 31 9.30 16.43 -42.48
N LYS A 32 8.57 17.33 -41.81
CA LYS A 32 9.14 18.46 -41.07
C LYS A 32 9.96 17.97 -39.86
N VAL A 33 9.44 17.00 -39.11
CA VAL A 33 10.16 16.33 -38.00
C VAL A 33 11.42 15.62 -38.52
N GLY A 34 11.30 14.87 -39.62
CA GLY A 34 12.45 14.21 -40.26
C GLY A 34 13.56 15.18 -40.71
N GLY A 35 13.17 16.35 -41.20
CA GLY A 35 14.11 17.43 -41.55
C GLY A 35 14.85 17.98 -40.34
N VAL A 36 14.14 18.23 -39.24
CA VAL A 36 14.75 18.70 -37.99
C VAL A 36 15.72 17.64 -37.43
N ILE A 37 15.31 16.36 -37.43
CA ILE A 37 16.17 15.26 -36.94
C ILE A 37 17.46 15.15 -37.79
N ARG A 38 17.38 15.34 -39.13
CA ARG A 38 18.56 15.28 -40.00
C ARG A 38 19.49 16.47 -39.78
N ALA A 39 18.97 17.63 -39.47
CA ALA A 39 19.77 18.85 -39.22
C ALA A 39 20.43 18.88 -37.84
N THR A 40 20.00 17.99 -36.92
CA THR A 40 20.53 17.91 -35.54
C THR A 40 21.90 17.23 -35.52
N PRO A 41 22.89 17.72 -34.74
CA PRO A 41 24.19 17.06 -34.58
C PRO A 41 24.05 15.58 -34.17
N PRO A 42 24.93 14.68 -34.66
CA PRO A 42 24.84 13.25 -34.38
C PRO A 42 24.75 12.90 -32.88
N ALA A 43 25.56 13.58 -32.05
CA ALA A 43 25.57 13.37 -30.60
C ALA A 43 24.18 13.67 -29.96
N VAL A 44 23.56 14.81 -30.34
CA VAL A 44 22.22 15.16 -29.82
C VAL A 44 21.16 14.15 -30.27
N ARG A 45 21.25 13.69 -31.52
CA ARG A 45 20.35 12.64 -32.04
C ARG A 45 20.48 11.35 -31.26
N THR A 46 21.70 10.90 -30.97
CA THR A 46 21.96 9.71 -30.17
C THR A 46 21.38 9.85 -28.77
N ILE A 47 21.61 11.00 -28.11
CA ILE A 47 21.00 11.24 -26.75
C ILE A 47 19.48 11.19 -26.78
N VAL A 48 18.87 11.83 -27.79
CA VAL A 48 17.40 11.82 -27.93
C VAL A 48 16.85 10.39 -28.17
N VAL A 49 17.51 9.62 -29.04
CA VAL A 49 17.12 8.23 -29.31
C VAL A 49 17.24 7.37 -28.04
N LEU A 50 18.35 7.50 -27.31
CA LEU A 50 18.54 6.77 -26.05
C LEU A 50 17.51 7.18 -24.99
N ALA A 51 17.21 8.46 -24.86
CA ALA A 51 16.18 8.96 -23.93
C ALA A 51 14.79 8.44 -24.29
N VAL A 52 14.43 8.43 -25.58
CA VAL A 52 13.16 7.86 -26.04
C VAL A 52 13.11 6.34 -25.80
N ALA A 53 14.19 5.62 -26.13
CA ALA A 53 14.26 4.18 -25.88
C ALA A 53 14.13 3.85 -24.38
N ALA A 54 14.83 4.60 -23.51
CA ALA A 54 14.71 4.47 -22.06
C ALA A 54 13.27 4.77 -21.57
N GLY A 55 12.65 5.83 -22.07
CA GLY A 55 11.28 6.19 -21.75
C GLY A 55 10.28 5.10 -22.17
N LEU A 56 10.44 4.54 -23.37
CA LEU A 56 9.61 3.43 -23.85
C LEU A 56 9.82 2.16 -23.02
N PHE A 57 11.05 1.87 -22.64
CA PHE A 57 11.36 0.75 -21.75
C PHE A 57 10.68 0.91 -20.39
N LEU A 58 10.82 2.07 -19.75
CA LEU A 58 10.21 2.34 -18.44
C LEU A 58 8.68 2.28 -18.50
N LEU A 59 8.08 2.81 -19.56
CA LEU A 59 6.63 2.74 -19.76
C LEU A 59 6.17 1.30 -19.97
N SER A 60 6.84 0.53 -20.82
CA SER A 60 6.52 -0.88 -21.06
C SER A 60 6.70 -1.72 -19.80
N ASN A 61 7.74 -1.44 -19.01
CA ASN A 61 8.01 -2.09 -17.74
C ASN A 61 6.89 -1.79 -16.73
N LEU A 62 6.47 -0.53 -16.61
CA LEU A 62 5.35 -0.14 -15.75
C LEU A 62 4.05 -0.85 -16.17
N VAL A 63 3.72 -0.85 -17.46
CA VAL A 63 2.54 -1.53 -17.99
C VAL A 63 2.60 -3.04 -17.68
N TYR A 64 3.75 -3.68 -17.86
CA TYR A 64 3.96 -5.09 -17.54
C TYR A 64 3.64 -5.38 -16.07
N HIS A 65 4.14 -4.56 -15.14
CA HIS A 65 3.87 -4.72 -13.71
C HIS A 65 2.41 -4.43 -13.34
N ILE A 66 1.78 -3.42 -13.95
CA ILE A 66 0.34 -3.13 -13.75
C ILE A 66 -0.53 -4.29 -14.21
N VAL A 67 -0.22 -4.92 -15.36
CA VAL A 67 -0.99 -6.08 -15.84
C VAL A 67 -0.86 -7.27 -14.89
N ARG A 68 0.33 -7.51 -14.35
CA ARG A 68 0.56 -8.59 -13.37
C ARG A 68 0.01 -8.28 -11.97
N LYS A 69 0.03 -7.03 -11.58
CA LYS A 69 -0.42 -6.54 -10.27
C LYS A 69 -1.10 -5.17 -10.43
N PRO A 70 -2.43 -5.14 -10.60
CA PRO A 70 -3.17 -3.91 -10.89
C PRO A 70 -2.98 -2.79 -9.86
N THR A 71 -2.64 -3.12 -8.60
CA THR A 71 -2.34 -2.12 -7.57
C THR A 71 -1.17 -1.22 -7.93
N GLU A 72 -0.21 -1.68 -8.74
CA GLU A 72 0.95 -0.88 -9.18
C GLU A 72 0.54 0.34 -10.04
N MET A 73 -0.68 0.39 -10.54
CA MET A 73 -1.23 1.58 -11.19
C MET A 73 -1.25 2.79 -10.26
N LEU A 74 -1.36 2.58 -8.94
CA LEU A 74 -1.38 3.64 -7.94
C LEU A 74 0.01 4.07 -7.47
N TYR A 75 1.08 3.37 -7.88
CA TYR A 75 2.45 3.70 -7.50
C TYR A 75 2.84 5.17 -7.77
N PRO A 76 2.50 5.80 -8.92
CA PRO A 76 2.87 7.19 -9.19
C PRO A 76 2.20 8.21 -8.25
N VAL A 77 1.11 7.83 -7.58
CA VAL A 77 0.38 8.67 -6.62
C VAL A 77 0.54 8.20 -5.18
N SER A 78 1.39 7.20 -4.95
CA SER A 78 1.74 6.74 -3.61
C SER A 78 2.34 7.87 -2.79
N GLY A 79 1.90 8.00 -1.54
CA GLY A 79 2.35 9.05 -0.63
C GLY A 79 1.60 10.39 -0.75
N VAL A 80 0.65 10.53 -1.68
CA VAL A 80 -0.20 11.74 -1.78
C VAL A 80 -1.20 11.82 -0.61
N LEU A 81 -1.63 10.67 -0.10
CA LEU A 81 -2.61 10.57 0.99
C LEU A 81 -1.98 10.35 2.38
N LYS A 82 -0.68 10.69 2.53
CA LYS A 82 0.00 10.66 3.82
C LYS A 82 -0.70 11.54 4.84
N LYS A 83 -0.80 11.05 6.06
CA LYS A 83 -1.48 11.69 7.18
C LYS A 83 -0.55 11.85 8.38
N SER A 84 -0.75 12.91 9.14
CA SER A 84 -0.21 13.02 10.50
C SER A 84 -0.89 11.99 11.42
N PRO A 85 -0.30 11.64 12.57
CA PRO A 85 -0.95 10.76 13.55
C PRO A 85 -2.34 11.23 13.97
N ALA A 86 -2.53 12.54 14.15
CA ALA A 86 -3.82 13.12 14.53
C ALA A 86 -4.88 12.93 13.41
N GLU A 87 -4.51 13.13 12.15
CA GLU A 87 -5.38 12.89 11.01
C GLU A 87 -5.70 11.41 10.84
N THR A 88 -4.70 10.53 11.00
CA THR A 88 -4.89 9.07 10.95
C THR A 88 -5.89 8.62 12.01
N TRP A 89 -5.78 9.13 13.25
CA TRP A 89 -6.70 8.81 14.32
C TRP A 89 -8.10 9.37 14.09
N ARG A 90 -8.22 10.62 13.65
CA ARG A 90 -9.49 11.25 13.31
C ARG A 90 -10.23 10.48 12.22
N ASP A 91 -9.52 10.10 11.15
CA ASP A 91 -10.13 9.53 9.96
C ASP A 91 -10.41 8.03 10.11
N TYR A 92 -9.58 7.29 10.85
CA TYR A 92 -9.67 5.83 10.96
C TYR A 92 -9.86 5.31 12.38
N GLY A 93 -9.88 6.17 13.38
CA GLY A 93 -10.06 5.79 14.78
C GLY A 93 -11.31 4.92 15.06
N PRO A 94 -12.49 5.23 14.50
CA PRO A 94 -13.64 4.33 14.58
C PRO A 94 -13.34 2.91 14.09
N LEU A 95 -12.72 2.78 12.91
CA LEU A 95 -12.37 1.47 12.33
C LEU A 95 -11.34 0.71 13.19
N PHE A 96 -10.34 1.41 13.74
CA PHE A 96 -9.39 0.77 14.67
C PHE A 96 -10.09 0.21 15.90
N ARG A 97 -11.10 0.90 16.44
CA ARG A 97 -11.91 0.40 17.56
C ARG A 97 -12.77 -0.78 17.14
N ASP A 98 -13.47 -0.67 16.01
CA ASP A 98 -14.39 -1.72 15.53
C ASP A 98 -13.67 -3.05 15.27
N TYR A 99 -12.43 -2.99 14.74
CA TYR A 99 -11.64 -4.18 14.41
C TYR A 99 -10.57 -4.54 15.45
N SER A 100 -10.56 -3.88 16.62
CA SER A 100 -9.70 -4.30 17.73
C SER A 100 -10.15 -5.65 18.30
N THR A 101 -9.21 -6.35 18.96
CA THR A 101 -9.48 -7.64 19.61
C THR A 101 -8.89 -7.65 21.02
N ALA A 102 -9.05 -8.75 21.75
CA ALA A 102 -8.44 -8.92 23.08
C ALA A 102 -6.89 -8.88 23.05
N ASN A 103 -6.27 -9.18 21.90
CA ASN A 103 -4.81 -9.16 21.75
C ASN A 103 -4.31 -7.94 20.99
N ILE A 104 -5.15 -7.28 20.19
CA ILE A 104 -4.77 -6.22 19.27
C ILE A 104 -5.57 -4.96 19.59
N SER A 105 -4.92 -3.98 20.21
CA SER A 105 -5.56 -2.73 20.60
C SER A 105 -5.76 -1.77 19.42
N PRO A 106 -6.70 -0.81 19.50
CA PRO A 106 -6.90 0.22 18.47
C PRO A 106 -5.64 1.05 18.24
N GLU A 107 -4.91 1.38 19.30
CA GLU A 107 -3.68 2.18 19.24
C GLU A 107 -2.53 1.43 18.58
N LEU A 108 -2.45 0.10 18.75
CA LEU A 108 -1.49 -0.73 18.02
C LEU A 108 -1.79 -0.73 16.52
N LEU A 109 -3.06 -0.89 16.13
CA LEU A 109 -3.47 -0.82 14.72
C LEU A 109 -3.11 0.54 14.11
N ALA A 110 -3.42 1.62 14.81
CA ALA A 110 -3.07 2.97 14.38
C ALA A 110 -1.55 3.18 14.28
N ALA A 111 -0.79 2.65 15.26
CA ALA A 111 0.67 2.75 15.30
C ALA A 111 1.32 2.01 14.11
N LEU A 112 0.86 0.81 13.79
CA LEU A 112 1.34 0.06 12.64
C LEU A 112 1.00 0.77 11.33
N ALA A 113 -0.25 1.24 11.14
CA ALA A 113 -0.67 2.00 9.96
C ALA A 113 0.18 3.26 9.76
N GLN A 114 0.54 3.94 10.84
CA GLN A 114 1.37 5.14 10.80
C GLN A 114 2.84 4.82 10.54
N THR A 115 3.36 3.75 11.12
CA THR A 115 4.77 3.35 10.99
C THR A 115 5.07 2.81 9.59
N GLU A 116 4.17 2.03 9.00
CA GLU A 116 4.33 1.38 7.71
C GLU A 116 3.99 2.28 6.52
N GLY A 117 2.81 2.88 6.55
CA GLY A 117 2.26 3.63 5.42
C GLY A 117 2.06 5.12 5.68
N THR A 118 2.41 5.65 6.85
CA THR A 118 2.10 7.04 7.23
C THR A 118 0.59 7.34 7.11
N GLY A 119 -0.25 6.35 7.44
CA GLY A 119 -1.71 6.44 7.32
C GLY A 119 -2.23 6.52 5.87
N ASP A 120 -1.38 6.34 4.86
CA ASP A 120 -1.75 6.37 3.45
C ASP A 120 -2.29 5.01 3.00
N PRO A 121 -3.59 4.88 2.63
CA PRO A 121 -4.17 3.61 2.23
C PRO A 121 -3.64 3.08 0.90
N ILE A 122 -3.05 3.93 0.08
CA ILE A 122 -2.46 3.56 -1.21
C ILE A 122 -0.93 3.57 -1.19
N ALA A 123 -0.30 3.52 -0.02
CA ALA A 123 1.14 3.45 0.09
C ALA A 123 1.70 2.22 -0.64
N HIS A 124 2.78 2.43 -1.39
CA HIS A 124 3.49 1.39 -2.12
C HIS A 124 4.94 1.35 -1.67
N THR A 125 5.54 0.16 -1.78
CA THR A 125 6.97 -0.01 -1.63
C THR A 125 7.73 0.70 -2.75
N TYR A 126 8.98 1.08 -2.49
CA TYR A 126 9.83 1.69 -3.51
C TYR A 126 10.17 0.68 -4.62
N TRP A 127 10.48 1.20 -5.80
CA TRP A 127 10.99 0.41 -6.91
C TRP A 127 12.51 0.38 -6.86
N ARG A 128 13.11 -0.78 -7.17
CA ARG A 128 14.56 -0.96 -7.15
C ARG A 128 15.08 -1.56 -8.44
N TRP A 129 16.30 -1.17 -8.76
CA TRP A 129 17.09 -1.76 -9.83
C TRP A 129 17.73 -3.07 -9.33
N ARG A 130 17.65 -4.12 -10.14
CA ARG A 130 18.33 -5.38 -9.90
C ARG A 130 18.85 -5.93 -11.22
N LEU A 131 20.14 -6.20 -11.30
CA LEU A 131 20.71 -6.83 -12.49
C LEU A 131 20.19 -8.28 -12.56
N THR A 132 19.38 -8.58 -13.57
CA THR A 132 18.77 -9.88 -13.80
C THR A 132 18.51 -10.08 -15.30
N TRP A 133 18.42 -11.33 -15.76
CA TRP A 133 18.22 -11.65 -17.16
C TRP A 133 16.86 -11.21 -17.73
N PRO A 134 15.72 -11.44 -17.05
CA PRO A 134 14.43 -10.96 -17.59
C PRO A 134 14.38 -9.43 -17.55
N PRO A 135 14.23 -8.75 -18.73
CA PRO A 135 14.36 -7.29 -18.79
C PRO A 135 13.34 -6.54 -17.94
N PHE A 136 12.10 -7.06 -17.80
CA PHE A 136 11.08 -6.45 -16.97
C PHE A 136 11.24 -6.71 -15.46
N GLU A 137 12.20 -7.54 -15.06
CA GLU A 137 12.57 -7.75 -13.65
C GLU A 137 13.76 -6.85 -13.22
N ILE A 138 14.36 -6.11 -14.16
CA ILE A 138 15.49 -5.20 -13.90
C ILE A 138 15.06 -4.02 -13.02
N TYR A 139 13.86 -3.47 -13.25
CA TYR A 139 13.30 -2.38 -12.46
C TYR A 139 11.89 -2.77 -11.99
N LYS A 140 11.74 -3.07 -10.73
CA LYS A 140 10.52 -3.62 -10.15
C LYS A 140 10.28 -3.18 -8.71
N PRO A 141 9.04 -3.32 -8.19
CA PRO A 141 8.75 -3.14 -6.76
C PRO A 141 9.68 -3.97 -5.89
N ALA A 142 10.14 -3.40 -4.78
CA ALA A 142 11.03 -4.09 -3.84
C ALA A 142 10.36 -5.29 -3.17
N SER A 143 9.05 -5.21 -2.96
CA SER A 143 8.21 -6.29 -2.42
C SER A 143 6.80 -6.23 -2.98
N SER A 144 5.96 -7.20 -2.64
CA SER A 144 4.53 -7.20 -2.94
C SER A 144 3.69 -6.37 -1.96
N ALA A 145 4.33 -5.70 -1.00
CA ALA A 145 3.68 -4.93 0.05
C ALA A 145 2.95 -3.70 -0.49
N VAL A 146 1.71 -3.50 -0.04
CA VAL A 146 0.87 -2.34 -0.39
C VAL A 146 -0.03 -1.93 0.75
N GLY A 147 -0.52 -0.68 0.68
CA GLY A 147 -1.48 -0.11 1.60
C GLY A 147 -0.86 0.39 2.90
N MET A 148 -1.72 0.89 3.79
CA MET A 148 -1.28 1.53 5.03
C MET A 148 -0.50 0.61 5.99
N TYR A 149 -0.64 -0.72 5.84
CA TYR A 149 0.08 -1.73 6.62
C TYR A 149 1.20 -2.42 5.85
N GLN A 150 1.50 -2.02 4.62
CA GLN A 150 2.47 -2.69 3.76
C GLN A 150 2.29 -4.21 3.74
N MET A 151 1.02 -4.65 3.60
CA MET A 151 0.66 -6.06 3.62
C MET A 151 1.13 -6.75 2.34
N THR A 152 1.90 -7.83 2.47
CA THR A 152 2.37 -8.65 1.34
C THR A 152 1.27 -9.56 0.79
N ASP A 153 1.47 -10.13 -0.40
CA ASP A 153 0.50 -11.05 -1.02
C ASP A 153 0.24 -12.28 -0.14
N GLY A 154 1.30 -12.91 0.40
CA GLY A 154 1.13 -14.08 1.27
C GLY A 154 0.40 -13.75 2.58
N THR A 155 0.72 -12.61 3.22
CA THR A 155 0.00 -12.17 4.42
C THR A 155 -1.48 -11.88 4.10
N PHE A 156 -1.76 -11.32 2.93
CA PHE A 156 -3.13 -11.06 2.49
C PHE A 156 -3.92 -12.36 2.29
N GLU A 157 -3.35 -13.36 1.63
CA GLU A 157 -3.98 -14.67 1.41
C GLU A 157 -4.29 -15.38 2.73
N ASP A 158 -3.38 -15.31 3.69
CA ASP A 158 -3.59 -15.90 5.02
C ASP A 158 -4.64 -15.12 5.82
N ALA A 159 -4.58 -13.79 5.84
CA ALA A 159 -5.51 -12.93 6.55
C ALA A 159 -6.94 -13.01 6.00
N ALA A 160 -7.07 -13.14 4.67
CA ALA A 160 -8.37 -13.20 4.00
C ALA A 160 -9.21 -14.45 4.33
N ARG A 161 -8.66 -15.39 5.09
CA ARG A 161 -9.40 -16.56 5.62
C ARG A 161 -10.22 -16.23 6.87
N TYR A 162 -10.08 -15.04 7.42
CA TYR A 162 -10.69 -14.62 8.67
C TYR A 162 -11.47 -13.32 8.50
N CYS A 163 -12.39 -13.08 9.40
CA CYS A 163 -13.03 -11.78 9.62
C CYS A 163 -13.15 -11.50 11.13
N ILE A 164 -13.49 -10.26 11.48
CA ILE A 164 -13.71 -9.86 12.88
C ILE A 164 -15.18 -9.53 13.10
N ARG A 165 -15.78 -10.15 14.11
CA ARG A 165 -17.14 -9.87 14.59
C ARG A 165 -17.15 -9.73 16.10
N ASN A 166 -17.67 -8.63 16.59
CA ASN A 166 -17.72 -8.33 18.02
C ASN A 166 -16.35 -8.53 18.71
N HIS A 167 -15.30 -7.97 18.12
CA HIS A 167 -13.91 -8.05 18.61
C HIS A 167 -13.32 -9.47 18.67
N THR A 168 -13.93 -10.42 17.98
CA THR A 168 -13.48 -11.82 17.92
C THR A 168 -13.18 -12.20 16.47
N VAL A 169 -12.02 -12.84 16.28
CA VAL A 169 -11.64 -13.39 14.97
C VAL A 169 -12.34 -14.72 14.75
N ILE A 170 -13.02 -14.84 13.63
CA ILE A 170 -13.73 -16.04 13.20
C ILE A 170 -13.28 -16.45 11.79
N ASP A 171 -13.47 -17.73 11.46
CA ASP A 171 -13.17 -18.24 10.11
C ASP A 171 -14.18 -17.68 9.11
N ARG A 172 -13.70 -17.29 7.92
CA ARG A 172 -14.49 -16.67 6.86
C ARG A 172 -15.58 -17.57 6.29
N ASP A 173 -15.38 -18.88 6.35
CA ASP A 173 -16.37 -19.87 5.87
C ASP A 173 -17.63 -19.92 6.77
N SER A 174 -17.66 -19.16 7.86
CA SER A 174 -18.84 -18.99 8.68
C SER A 174 -19.84 -18.03 8.04
N ASP A 175 -21.13 -18.27 8.21
CA ASP A 175 -22.22 -17.40 7.71
C ASP A 175 -22.13 -15.95 8.20
N ALA A 176 -21.38 -15.72 9.29
CA ALA A 176 -21.18 -14.41 9.88
C ALA A 176 -20.28 -13.47 9.03
N CYS A 177 -19.49 -14.01 8.08
CA CYS A 177 -18.57 -13.24 7.22
C CYS A 177 -19.07 -13.04 5.79
N TRP A 178 -20.30 -13.34 5.47
CA TRP A 178 -20.83 -13.37 4.09
C TRP A 178 -20.73 -12.02 3.35
N SER A 179 -20.81 -10.91 4.05
CA SER A 179 -20.76 -9.57 3.45
C SER A 179 -19.36 -9.16 2.99
N GLU A 180 -18.30 -9.87 3.38
CA GLU A 180 -16.90 -9.52 3.17
C GLU A 180 -16.27 -10.32 2.02
N THR A 181 -17.01 -10.54 0.93
CA THR A 181 -16.57 -11.43 -0.18
C THR A 181 -15.40 -10.89 -1.02
N LEU A 182 -15.16 -9.56 -0.99
CA LEU A 182 -14.16 -8.89 -1.83
C LEU A 182 -13.18 -8.06 -0.99
N TYR A 183 -12.35 -8.72 -0.20
CA TYR A 183 -11.29 -8.02 0.52
C TYR A 183 -10.29 -7.32 -0.41
N ASN A 184 -9.83 -6.13 0.04
CA ASN A 184 -8.88 -5.32 -0.69
C ASN A 184 -7.94 -4.61 0.30
N ARG A 185 -6.64 -4.75 0.12
CA ARG A 185 -5.60 -4.16 0.98
C ARG A 185 -5.52 -2.62 0.92
N LEU A 186 -6.19 -2.00 -0.04
CA LEU A 186 -6.19 -0.55 -0.25
C LEU A 186 -7.39 0.15 0.39
N LEU A 187 -8.46 -0.60 0.71
CA LEU A 187 -9.59 -0.05 1.45
C LEU A 187 -9.27 -0.06 2.95
N PRO A 188 -9.33 1.11 3.63
CA PRO A 188 -8.95 1.20 5.05
C PRO A 188 -9.64 0.19 5.96
N SER A 189 -10.97 0.01 5.84
CA SER A 189 -11.72 -0.95 6.65
C SER A 189 -11.19 -2.38 6.47
N HIS A 190 -11.00 -2.81 5.22
CA HIS A 190 -10.49 -4.15 4.92
C HIS A 190 -9.03 -4.33 5.37
N ALA A 191 -8.17 -3.34 5.11
CA ALA A 191 -6.77 -3.40 5.51
C ALA A 191 -6.61 -3.49 7.04
N ILE A 192 -7.42 -2.74 7.79
CA ILE A 192 -7.43 -2.76 9.27
C ILE A 192 -7.94 -4.11 9.77
N GLU A 193 -9.08 -4.59 9.28
CA GLU A 193 -9.65 -5.89 9.69
C GLU A 193 -8.69 -7.05 9.40
N LEU A 194 -8.15 -7.12 8.18
CA LEU A 194 -7.21 -8.17 7.79
C LEU A 194 -5.94 -8.16 8.64
N THR A 195 -5.38 -6.97 8.91
CA THR A 195 -4.19 -6.85 9.75
C THR A 195 -4.48 -7.28 11.18
N ALA A 196 -5.60 -6.82 11.75
CA ALA A 196 -6.01 -7.19 13.10
C ALA A 196 -6.25 -8.71 13.23
N ALA A 197 -6.98 -9.31 12.28
CA ALA A 197 -7.25 -10.74 12.28
C ALA A 197 -5.98 -11.59 12.15
N HIS A 198 -5.08 -11.22 11.23
CA HIS A 198 -3.80 -11.92 11.04
C HIS A 198 -2.92 -11.85 12.30
N LEU A 199 -2.79 -10.66 12.89
CA LEU A 199 -1.97 -10.48 14.09
C LEU A 199 -2.56 -11.16 15.31
N ASP A 200 -3.88 -11.06 15.52
CA ASP A 200 -4.57 -11.74 16.63
C ASP A 200 -4.38 -13.25 16.58
N ARG A 201 -4.62 -13.85 15.41
CA ARG A 201 -4.41 -15.30 15.20
C ARG A 201 -2.95 -15.71 15.44
N SER A 202 -2.02 -14.89 14.98
CA SER A 202 -0.59 -15.16 15.17
C SER A 202 -0.19 -15.08 16.64
N VAL A 203 -0.63 -14.05 17.36
CA VAL A 203 -0.37 -13.86 18.79
C VAL A 203 -0.99 -15.03 19.59
N ALA A 204 -2.27 -15.33 19.33
CA ALA A 204 -2.97 -16.44 19.98
C ALA A 204 -2.30 -17.79 19.74
N ALA A 205 -1.88 -18.06 18.50
CA ALA A 205 -1.20 -19.32 18.16
C ALA A 205 0.20 -19.45 18.79
N ILE A 206 0.91 -18.33 18.96
CA ILE A 206 2.26 -18.33 19.58
C ILE A 206 2.15 -18.49 21.10
N LEU A 207 1.23 -17.79 21.75
CA LEU A 207 1.09 -17.80 23.20
C LEU A 207 0.35 -19.05 23.71
N GLY A 208 -0.63 -19.54 22.95
CA GLY A 208 -1.59 -20.54 23.42
C GLY A 208 -2.48 -20.00 24.55
N ARG A 209 -3.52 -20.73 24.92
CA ARG A 209 -4.52 -20.26 25.91
C ARG A 209 -3.94 -19.79 27.24
N GLN A 210 -2.97 -20.52 27.79
CA GLN A 210 -2.35 -20.19 29.08
C GLN A 210 -1.41 -18.98 28.97
N GLY A 211 -0.69 -18.85 27.84
CA GLY A 211 0.19 -17.72 27.59
C GLY A 211 -0.58 -16.42 27.34
N GLU A 212 -1.71 -16.48 26.64
CA GLU A 212 -2.57 -15.32 26.41
C GLU A 212 -3.09 -14.68 27.71
N GLN A 213 -3.42 -15.52 28.71
CA GLN A 213 -3.88 -15.06 30.02
C GLN A 213 -2.75 -14.45 30.87
N LYS A 214 -1.51 -14.90 30.68
CA LYS A 214 -0.35 -14.46 31.48
C LYS A 214 0.41 -13.30 30.86
N ALA A 215 0.39 -13.17 29.51
CA ALA A 215 1.10 -12.13 28.82
C ALA A 215 0.50 -10.75 29.09
N THR A 216 1.38 -9.79 29.39
CA THR A 216 0.97 -8.39 29.55
C THR A 216 0.52 -7.79 28.21
N VAL A 217 -0.22 -6.69 28.28
CA VAL A 217 -0.63 -5.93 27.07
C VAL A 217 0.58 -5.53 26.24
N GLN A 218 1.66 -5.05 26.89
CA GLN A 218 2.89 -4.68 26.20
C GLN A 218 3.54 -5.87 25.49
N GLN A 219 3.62 -7.04 26.14
CA GLN A 219 4.17 -8.25 25.53
C GLN A 219 3.38 -8.69 24.30
N LYS A 220 2.05 -8.60 24.33
CA LYS A 220 1.19 -8.88 23.17
C LYS A 220 1.42 -7.89 22.03
N GLN A 221 1.55 -6.59 22.35
CA GLN A 221 1.82 -5.53 21.37
C GLN A 221 3.20 -5.72 20.72
N ASP A 222 4.23 -5.99 21.49
CA ASP A 222 5.59 -6.24 20.98
C ASP A 222 5.62 -7.50 20.12
N LEU A 223 4.94 -8.57 20.56
CA LEU A 223 4.80 -9.81 19.80
C LEU A 223 4.10 -9.59 18.46
N ALA A 224 3.02 -8.81 18.44
CA ALA A 224 2.32 -8.45 17.22
C ALA A 224 3.18 -7.61 16.29
N ALA A 225 3.94 -6.64 16.82
CA ALA A 225 4.86 -5.80 16.05
C ALA A 225 5.97 -6.64 15.41
N ILE A 226 6.56 -7.58 16.16
CA ILE A 226 7.59 -8.50 15.65
C ILE A 226 6.99 -9.46 14.63
N THR A 227 5.77 -9.96 14.85
CA THR A 227 5.06 -10.79 13.88
C THR A 227 4.88 -10.04 12.56
N HIS A 228 4.49 -8.77 12.64
CA HIS A 228 4.27 -7.93 11.47
C HIS A 228 5.56 -7.70 10.65
N LEU A 229 6.65 -7.35 11.32
CA LEU A 229 7.94 -7.06 10.65
C LEU A 229 8.69 -8.32 10.22
N CYS A 230 8.79 -9.31 11.11
CA CYS A 230 9.72 -10.44 11.02
C CYS A 230 9.02 -11.78 10.72
N GLY A 231 7.70 -11.80 10.80
CA GLY A 231 6.88 -13.00 10.64
C GLY A 231 6.82 -13.88 11.89
N ALA A 232 5.95 -14.88 11.85
CA ALA A 232 5.61 -15.75 12.99
C ALA A 232 6.79 -16.58 13.53
N GLY A 233 7.81 -16.86 12.71
CA GLY A 233 9.02 -17.60 13.15
C GLY A 233 9.78 -16.82 14.20
N ALA A 234 10.23 -15.63 13.86
CA ALA A 234 10.97 -14.73 14.75
C ALA A 234 10.13 -14.32 15.98
N ALA A 235 8.82 -14.16 15.80
CA ALA A 235 7.90 -13.86 16.90
C ALA A 235 7.81 -15.00 17.92
N ARG A 236 7.80 -16.28 17.48
CA ARG A 236 7.87 -17.43 18.37
C ARG A 236 9.20 -17.50 19.14
N ASP A 237 10.30 -17.18 18.49
CA ASP A 237 11.60 -17.14 19.14
C ASP A 237 11.65 -16.05 20.21
N PHE A 238 11.12 -14.84 19.90
CA PHE A 238 10.97 -13.76 20.85
C PHE A 238 10.17 -14.18 22.09
N ALA A 239 9.01 -14.81 21.91
CA ALA A 239 8.19 -15.28 23.01
C ALA A 239 8.90 -16.35 23.84
N ARG A 240 9.61 -17.31 23.20
CA ARG A 240 10.39 -18.36 23.89
C ARG A 240 11.56 -17.80 24.70
N HIS A 241 12.14 -16.70 24.28
CA HIS A 241 13.22 -16.01 25.01
C HIS A 241 12.68 -14.98 26.05
N GLY A 242 11.46 -15.19 26.57
CA GLY A 242 10.90 -14.35 27.62
C GLY A 242 10.56 -12.93 27.14
N PHE A 243 10.15 -12.78 25.91
CA PHE A 243 9.84 -11.49 25.25
C PHE A 243 11.08 -10.57 25.16
N SER A 244 12.22 -11.15 24.85
CA SER A 244 13.47 -10.43 24.65
C SER A 244 13.98 -10.60 23.23
N LEU A 245 14.39 -9.50 22.60
CA LEU A 245 15.05 -9.53 21.30
C LEU A 245 16.50 -9.97 21.44
N THR A 246 16.99 -10.72 20.47
CA THR A 246 18.44 -10.98 20.35
C THR A 246 19.13 -9.67 19.95
N ALA A 247 20.26 -9.36 20.59
CA ALA A 247 21.02 -8.16 20.28
C ALA A 247 21.38 -8.10 18.77
N GLY A 248 21.08 -6.99 18.12
CA GLY A 248 21.34 -6.78 16.70
C GLY A 248 20.41 -7.57 15.77
N GLN A 249 19.29 -8.11 16.25
CA GLN A 249 18.35 -8.86 15.40
C GLN A 249 17.82 -8.01 14.24
N MET A 250 18.03 -8.53 13.02
CA MET A 250 17.57 -7.92 11.78
C MET A 250 16.43 -8.73 11.16
N CYS A 251 15.46 -8.02 10.57
CA CYS A 251 14.38 -8.58 9.76
C CYS A 251 14.45 -7.94 8.37
N GLY A 252 15.05 -8.63 7.41
CA GLY A 252 15.49 -8.01 6.17
C GLY A 252 16.49 -6.88 6.45
N ASP A 253 16.20 -5.69 5.94
CA ASP A 253 17.05 -4.50 6.13
C ASP A 253 16.69 -3.68 7.39
N HIS A 254 15.76 -4.18 8.24
CA HIS A 254 15.24 -3.46 9.40
C HIS A 254 15.74 -4.06 10.72
N SER A 255 16.20 -3.20 11.64
CA SER A 255 16.46 -3.58 13.02
C SER A 255 15.12 -3.82 13.75
N ALA A 256 14.96 -5.03 14.33
CA ALA A 256 13.77 -5.38 15.10
C ALA A 256 13.60 -4.48 16.33
N GLU A 257 14.68 -4.16 17.03
CA GLU A 257 14.66 -3.28 18.21
C GLU A 257 14.21 -1.86 17.88
N LEU A 258 14.79 -1.25 16.82
CA LEU A 258 14.39 0.08 16.37
C LEU A 258 12.93 0.12 15.88
N TYR A 259 12.47 -0.95 15.26
CA TYR A 259 11.10 -1.04 14.80
C TYR A 259 10.11 -1.12 15.97
N VAL A 260 10.31 -2.04 16.90
CA VAL A 260 9.47 -2.17 18.11
C VAL A 260 9.47 -0.87 18.90
N GLY A 261 10.63 -0.24 19.07
CA GLY A 261 10.72 1.07 19.73
C GLY A 261 9.88 2.15 19.04
N ARG A 262 9.89 2.23 17.71
CA ARG A 262 9.04 3.17 16.95
C ARG A 262 7.56 2.87 17.11
N VAL A 263 7.15 1.61 16.99
CA VAL A 263 5.75 1.20 17.17
C VAL A 263 5.28 1.53 18.58
N THR A 264 6.07 1.21 19.61
CA THR A 264 5.74 1.54 21.01
C THR A 264 5.62 3.05 21.26
N ALA A 265 6.52 3.85 20.70
CA ALA A 265 6.43 5.32 20.78
C ALA A 265 5.15 5.84 20.12
N MET A 266 4.79 5.26 18.97
CA MET A 266 3.57 5.61 18.23
C MET A 266 2.30 5.18 18.98
N ILE A 267 2.28 4.00 19.62
CA ILE A 267 1.17 3.55 20.50
C ILE A 267 0.92 4.59 21.58
N ARG A 268 1.97 5.05 22.29
CA ARG A 268 1.84 6.09 23.33
C ARG A 268 1.27 7.39 22.77
N GLN A 269 1.61 7.75 21.54
CA GLN A 269 1.06 8.94 20.88
C GLN A 269 -0.43 8.76 20.62
N PHE A 270 -0.87 7.61 20.11
CA PHE A 270 -2.28 7.34 19.86
C PHE A 270 -3.09 7.19 21.16
N GLN A 271 -2.50 6.66 22.23
CA GLN A 271 -3.13 6.66 23.55
C GLN A 271 -3.43 8.08 24.07
N ARG A 272 -2.52 9.04 23.84
CA ARG A 272 -2.80 10.46 24.18
C ARG A 272 -3.91 11.06 23.31
N LEU A 273 -3.96 10.71 22.01
CA LEU A 273 -5.02 11.17 21.11
C LEU A 273 -6.37 10.54 21.45
N SER A 274 -6.40 9.29 21.89
CA SER A 274 -7.64 8.61 22.31
C SER A 274 -8.20 9.15 23.62
N ALA A 275 -7.34 9.60 24.54
CA ALA A 275 -7.75 10.16 25.83
C ALA A 275 -8.22 11.62 25.75
N GLY A 276 -7.88 12.34 24.68
CA GLY A 276 -8.25 13.74 24.46
C GLY A 276 -9.51 13.96 23.62
N ASN A 277 -10.14 12.88 23.18
CA ASN A 277 -11.43 12.86 22.49
C ASN A 277 -12.48 12.19 23.37
#